data_e145ca34ab29ccf3830f0c89864bf18d
#
_entry.id   e145ca34ab29ccf3830f0c89864bf18d
#
_cell.length_a   1.000
_cell.length_b   1.000
_cell.length_c   1.000
_cell.angle_alpha   90.00
_cell.angle_beta   90.00
_cell.angle_gamma   90.00
#
_symmetry.space_group_name_H-M   'P 1'
#
loop_
_entity.id
_entity.type
_entity.pdbx_description
1 polymer ?
#
loop_
_entity_poly.entity_id
_entity_poly.type
_entity_poly.pdbx_seq_one_letter_code
_entity_poly.pdbx_strand_id
1 'polypeptide(L)'
;NEMINNFIKPGLEDLAVTRTAFKWGVPVLSDPKHVVYVWIDALSNYITALGYGSDDTTLFDKFWPANVQLVGKEIVRFHTIYWPIMLHALGLPLPKQVLGHGWLTMRDGKMSKSKGNVVYPDTLADRYGIDAVRYYLLRAMPYGNDGIFTPEDFVSKLNYDLANDLGNLLNRTVAMINKYEGGVIPALNTGATEFDADLVQTANDVIKAYNENMAGLRTADALAEVWKLISRANKYIDETTPWTLAKDEAQADKL
;
A
#
# COMPACT_ATOMS: atom_id res chain seq x y z
N ASN A 1 16.09 -13.43 3.38
CA ASN A 1 17.42 -14.06 3.19
C ASN A 1 18.58 -13.17 3.68
N GLU A 2 18.55 -11.85 3.42
CA GLU A 2 19.64 -10.92 3.81
C GLU A 2 19.89 -10.92 5.33
N MET A 3 18.85 -10.76 6.15
CA MET A 3 18.96 -10.77 7.60
C MET A 3 19.55 -12.10 8.11
N ILE A 4 19.14 -13.22 7.52
CA ILE A 4 19.66 -14.54 7.88
C ILE A 4 21.15 -14.65 7.51
N ASN A 5 21.49 -14.29 6.27
CA ASN A 5 22.85 -14.48 5.77
C ASN A 5 23.87 -13.53 6.42
N ASN A 6 23.47 -12.27 6.66
CA ASN A 6 24.39 -11.23 7.10
C ASN A 6 24.48 -11.09 8.63
N PHE A 7 23.46 -11.56 9.36
CA PHE A 7 23.41 -11.37 10.82
C PHE A 7 23.25 -12.67 11.61
N ILE A 8 22.38 -13.59 11.18
CA ILE A 8 22.14 -14.81 11.97
C ILE A 8 23.21 -15.87 11.72
N LYS A 9 23.53 -16.16 10.46
CA LYS A 9 24.54 -17.20 10.13
C LYS A 9 25.94 -16.90 10.63
N PRO A 10 26.46 -15.65 10.61
CA PRO A 10 27.76 -15.33 11.18
C PRO A 10 27.80 -15.42 12.72
N GLY A 11 26.64 -15.48 13.37
CA GLY A 11 26.47 -15.40 14.81
C GLY A 11 25.99 -14.02 15.25
N LEU A 12 25.09 -14.01 16.24
CA LEU A 12 24.64 -12.78 16.87
C LEU A 12 25.59 -12.41 18.00
N GLU A 13 25.87 -11.11 18.11
CA GLU A 13 26.63 -10.55 19.22
C GLU A 13 25.67 -9.98 20.29
N ASP A 14 26.16 -9.83 21.51
CA ASP A 14 25.40 -9.20 22.58
C ASP A 14 25.01 -7.77 22.23
N LEU A 15 23.75 -7.43 22.44
CA LEU A 15 23.24 -6.08 22.26
C LEU A 15 23.23 -5.34 23.59
N ALA A 16 23.99 -4.24 23.69
CA ALA A 16 23.90 -3.38 24.85
C ALA A 16 22.53 -2.71 24.94
N VAL A 17 21.78 -3.02 25.99
CA VAL A 17 20.40 -2.54 26.22
C VAL A 17 20.34 -1.18 26.93
N THR A 18 21.48 -0.61 27.29
CA THR A 18 21.60 0.70 27.93
C THR A 18 22.68 1.55 27.29
N ARG A 19 22.67 2.85 27.55
CA ARG A 19 23.66 3.82 27.04
C ARG A 19 24.12 4.75 28.15
N THR A 20 25.38 5.18 28.09
CA THR A 20 25.99 6.18 29.01
C THR A 20 26.46 7.45 28.28
N ALA A 21 26.38 7.47 26.94
CA ALA A 21 26.90 8.56 26.12
C ALA A 21 26.11 9.88 26.28
N PHE A 22 24.90 9.82 26.81
CA PHE A 22 24.02 10.98 27.08
C PHE A 22 23.14 10.69 28.30
N LYS A 23 22.59 11.75 28.88
CA LYS A 23 21.78 11.65 30.10
C LYS A 23 20.27 11.76 29.87
N TRP A 24 19.86 12.16 28.67
CA TRP A 24 18.44 12.25 28.32
C TRP A 24 17.91 10.86 27.96
N GLY A 25 16.82 10.46 28.60
CA GLY A 25 16.19 9.15 28.36
C GLY A 25 15.60 8.57 29.64
N VAL A 26 15.09 7.33 29.55
CA VAL A 26 14.57 6.58 30.70
C VAL A 26 15.76 6.07 31.52
N PRO A 27 15.93 6.48 32.79
CA PRO A 27 17.05 6.05 33.61
C PRO A 27 16.90 4.59 34.00
N VAL A 28 18.01 3.87 34.09
CA VAL A 28 18.06 2.51 34.64
C VAL A 28 18.04 2.64 36.16
N LEU A 29 17.01 2.07 36.82
CA LEU A 29 16.80 2.23 38.27
C LEU A 29 17.96 1.69 39.10
N SER A 30 18.61 0.60 38.68
CA SER A 30 19.76 -0.01 39.36
C SER A 30 21.08 0.73 39.13
N ASP A 31 21.20 1.53 38.06
CA ASP A 31 22.37 2.35 37.76
C ASP A 31 21.96 3.64 37.01
N PRO A 32 21.69 4.75 37.71
CA PRO A 32 21.21 6.00 37.13
C PRO A 32 22.19 6.71 36.16
N LYS A 33 23.42 6.19 36.00
CA LYS A 33 24.36 6.65 34.97
C LYS A 33 23.96 6.17 33.58
N HIS A 34 23.15 5.10 33.52
CA HIS A 34 22.67 4.50 32.31
C HIS A 34 21.27 4.96 31.98
N VAL A 35 20.99 5.14 30.70
CA VAL A 35 19.64 5.30 30.14
C VAL A 35 19.30 4.10 29.27
N VAL A 36 18.03 3.73 29.21
CA VAL A 36 17.55 2.63 28.39
C VAL A 36 17.85 2.91 26.92
N TYR A 37 18.31 1.89 26.19
CA TYR A 37 18.55 2.01 24.75
C TYR A 37 17.22 2.17 24.00
N VAL A 38 17.17 3.15 23.11
CA VAL A 38 15.94 3.55 22.38
C VAL A 38 15.20 2.40 21.69
N TRP A 39 15.90 1.39 21.22
CA TRP A 39 15.24 0.25 20.57
C TRP A 39 14.55 -0.72 21.55
N ILE A 40 14.95 -0.75 22.81
CA ILE A 40 14.21 -1.49 23.84
C ILE A 40 12.86 -0.79 24.08
N ASP A 41 12.86 0.53 24.22
CA ASP A 41 11.65 1.35 24.36
C ASP A 41 10.77 1.25 23.10
N ALA A 42 11.33 1.54 21.92
CA ALA A 42 10.58 1.56 20.66
C ALA A 42 9.93 0.23 20.31
N LEU A 43 10.60 -0.90 20.55
CA LEU A 43 10.06 -2.22 20.25
C LEU A 43 9.00 -2.66 21.28
N SER A 44 9.27 -2.43 22.58
CA SER A 44 8.30 -2.77 23.63
C SER A 44 7.00 -1.95 23.53
N ASN A 45 7.06 -0.75 22.91
CA ASN A 45 5.87 0.08 22.70
C ASN A 45 4.75 -0.64 21.94
N TYR A 46 5.06 -1.59 21.04
CA TYR A 46 4.03 -2.38 20.34
C TYR A 46 3.11 -3.16 21.27
N ILE A 47 3.59 -3.57 22.44
CA ILE A 47 2.81 -4.32 23.43
C ILE A 47 2.37 -3.45 24.60
N THR A 48 3.22 -2.53 25.04
CA THR A 48 2.91 -1.68 26.20
C THR A 48 1.80 -0.66 25.89
N ALA A 49 1.74 -0.13 24.65
CA ALA A 49 0.64 0.72 24.19
C ALA A 49 -0.71 -0.02 24.14
N LEU A 50 -0.71 -1.33 24.10
CA LEU A 50 -1.90 -2.18 24.19
C LEU A 50 -2.25 -2.59 25.63
N GLY A 51 -1.47 -2.15 26.62
CA GLY A 51 -1.71 -2.46 28.03
C GLY A 51 -0.93 -3.65 28.59
N TYR A 52 0.02 -4.23 27.84
CA TYR A 52 0.86 -5.30 28.39
C TYR A 52 1.63 -4.84 29.62
N GLY A 53 1.51 -5.56 30.72
CA GLY A 53 2.12 -5.21 32.00
C GLY A 53 1.36 -4.16 32.83
N SER A 54 0.17 -3.75 32.41
CA SER A 54 -0.76 -2.91 33.18
C SER A 54 -1.93 -3.72 33.77
N ASP A 55 -2.78 -3.07 34.55
CA ASP A 55 -4.00 -3.70 35.12
C ASP A 55 -5.09 -3.92 34.03
N ASP A 56 -5.02 -3.23 32.89
CA ASP A 56 -5.95 -3.39 31.78
C ASP A 56 -5.23 -3.92 30.53
N THR A 57 -5.40 -5.19 30.24
CA THR A 57 -4.85 -5.89 29.07
C THR A 57 -5.86 -6.08 27.93
N THR A 58 -7.02 -5.44 27.99
CA THR A 58 -8.12 -5.67 27.05
C THR A 58 -7.70 -5.49 25.59
N LEU A 59 -6.92 -4.44 25.29
CA LEU A 59 -6.44 -4.20 23.92
C LEU A 59 -5.33 -5.18 23.53
N PHE A 60 -4.46 -5.56 24.48
CA PHE A 60 -3.42 -6.53 24.22
C PHE A 60 -4.02 -7.90 23.87
N ASP A 61 -4.95 -8.39 24.66
CA ASP A 61 -5.60 -9.69 24.43
C ASP A 61 -6.38 -9.72 23.10
N LYS A 62 -6.89 -8.57 22.67
CA LYS A 62 -7.63 -8.43 21.40
C LYS A 62 -6.74 -8.31 20.18
N PHE A 63 -5.63 -7.57 20.25
CA PHE A 63 -4.87 -7.15 19.07
C PHE A 63 -3.49 -7.81 18.96
N TRP A 64 -2.98 -8.43 20.03
CA TRP A 64 -1.73 -9.16 19.95
C TRP A 64 -1.98 -10.67 19.74
N PRO A 65 -1.25 -11.37 18.86
CA PRO A 65 -0.14 -10.86 18.04
C PRO A 65 -0.60 -10.04 16.83
N ALA A 66 0.20 -9.05 16.45
CA ALA A 66 -0.04 -8.22 15.28
C ALA A 66 -0.11 -9.07 14.00
N ASN A 67 -1.06 -8.78 13.11
CA ASN A 67 -1.14 -9.44 11.82
C ASN A 67 0.03 -9.04 10.90
N VAL A 68 0.36 -7.74 10.87
CA VAL A 68 1.47 -7.20 10.09
C VAL A 68 2.13 -6.06 10.88
N GLN A 69 3.44 -6.05 10.94
CA GLN A 69 4.23 -4.88 11.32
C GLN A 69 4.85 -4.31 10.03
N LEU A 70 4.35 -3.15 9.61
CA LEU A 70 4.81 -2.45 8.42
C LEU A 70 5.87 -1.42 8.83
N VAL A 71 7.08 -1.58 8.33
CA VAL A 71 8.25 -0.79 8.74
C VAL A 71 9.11 -0.37 7.55
N GLY A 72 9.87 0.70 7.69
CA GLY A 72 10.92 1.04 6.72
C GLY A 72 12.03 -0.01 6.69
N LYS A 73 12.62 -0.23 5.53
CA LYS A 73 13.67 -1.26 5.36
C LYS A 73 14.88 -1.06 6.28
N GLU A 74 15.16 0.17 6.69
CA GLU A 74 16.29 0.52 7.57
C GLU A 74 16.16 -0.05 8.98
N ILE A 75 14.93 -0.34 9.42
CA ILE A 75 14.65 -0.88 10.75
C ILE A 75 14.18 -2.34 10.73
N VAL A 76 14.18 -3.00 9.57
CA VAL A 76 13.79 -4.41 9.42
C VAL A 76 14.63 -5.31 10.34
N ARG A 77 15.94 -5.05 10.49
CA ARG A 77 16.82 -5.81 11.39
C ARG A 77 16.30 -5.85 12.82
N PHE A 78 15.84 -4.71 13.35
CA PHE A 78 15.31 -4.62 14.71
C PHE A 78 14.01 -5.40 14.87
N HIS A 79 13.16 -5.40 13.85
CA HIS A 79 11.85 -6.06 13.89
C HIS A 79 11.90 -7.56 13.56
N THR A 80 12.94 -8.03 12.86
CA THR A 80 13.06 -9.43 12.46
C THR A 80 14.10 -10.22 13.24
N ILE A 81 14.94 -9.56 14.05
CA ILE A 81 15.94 -10.19 14.90
C ILE A 81 15.71 -9.85 16.36
N TYR A 82 15.92 -8.58 16.76
CA TYR A 82 15.88 -8.20 18.19
C TYR A 82 14.48 -8.28 18.80
N TRP A 83 13.45 -7.82 18.07
CA TRP A 83 12.08 -7.91 18.54
C TRP A 83 11.59 -9.35 18.78
N PRO A 84 11.79 -10.30 17.86
CA PRO A 84 11.53 -11.71 18.12
C PRO A 84 12.27 -12.26 19.34
N ILE A 85 13.51 -11.88 19.57
CA ILE A 85 14.29 -12.31 20.75
C ILE A 85 13.66 -11.77 22.04
N MET A 86 13.27 -10.50 22.06
CA MET A 86 12.60 -9.88 23.21
C MET A 86 11.25 -10.56 23.51
N LEU A 87 10.44 -10.80 22.49
CA LEU A 87 9.16 -11.50 22.64
C LEU A 87 9.33 -12.93 23.13
N HIS A 88 10.31 -13.65 22.61
CA HIS A 88 10.62 -15.00 23.05
C HIS A 88 11.06 -15.03 24.52
N ALA A 89 11.89 -14.07 24.95
CA ALA A 89 12.29 -13.94 26.34
C ALA A 89 11.13 -13.62 27.28
N LEU A 90 10.09 -12.93 26.78
CA LEU A 90 8.86 -12.65 27.50
C LEU A 90 7.83 -13.79 27.44
N GLY A 91 8.08 -14.85 26.68
CA GLY A 91 7.11 -15.95 26.45
C GLY A 91 5.90 -15.53 25.60
N LEU A 92 6.04 -14.48 24.79
CA LEU A 92 4.95 -13.93 23.99
C LEU A 92 5.00 -14.45 22.54
N PRO A 93 3.83 -14.56 21.87
CA PRO A 93 3.76 -14.94 20.46
C PRO A 93 4.37 -13.85 19.57
N LEU A 94 4.96 -14.26 18.45
CA LEU A 94 5.53 -13.35 17.45
C LEU A 94 4.44 -12.71 16.59
N PRO A 95 4.68 -11.51 16.01
CA PRO A 95 3.87 -10.99 14.92
C PRO A 95 3.77 -11.99 13.77
N LYS A 96 2.63 -12.07 13.10
CA LYS A 96 2.43 -13.03 12.00
C LYS A 96 3.28 -12.69 10.79
N GLN A 97 3.53 -11.40 10.57
CA GLN A 97 4.34 -10.90 9.45
C GLN A 97 5.03 -9.58 9.79
N VAL A 98 6.25 -9.41 9.28
CA VAL A 98 6.96 -8.12 9.23
C VAL A 98 7.18 -7.79 7.76
N LEU A 99 6.69 -6.62 7.31
CA LEU A 99 6.86 -6.12 5.96
C LEU A 99 7.76 -4.88 5.98
N GLY A 100 8.92 -4.98 5.32
CA GLY A 100 9.82 -3.85 5.09
C GLY A 100 9.51 -3.18 3.76
N HIS A 101 9.15 -1.90 3.76
CA HIS A 101 9.03 -1.12 2.54
C HIS A 101 10.32 -0.37 2.22
N GLY A 102 10.55 -0.08 0.92
CA GLY A 102 11.69 0.69 0.44
C GLY A 102 11.61 2.18 0.81
N TRP A 103 12.67 2.90 0.54
CA TRP A 103 12.70 4.34 0.71
C TRP A 103 12.01 5.06 -0.45
N LEU A 104 11.39 6.17 -0.14
CA LEU A 104 11.03 7.18 -1.12
C LEU A 104 12.21 8.15 -1.24
N THR A 105 12.83 8.17 -2.41
CA THR A 105 14.02 8.98 -2.70
C THR A 105 13.72 10.02 -3.78
N MET A 106 14.59 10.99 -3.90
CA MET A 106 14.63 11.91 -5.04
C MET A 106 15.68 11.44 -6.05
N ARG A 107 15.71 12.02 -7.25
CA ARG A 107 16.75 11.70 -8.27
C ARG A 107 18.18 11.93 -7.75
N ASP A 108 18.36 12.90 -6.87
CA ASP A 108 19.63 13.25 -6.23
C ASP A 108 19.91 12.49 -4.93
N GLY A 109 19.11 11.46 -4.63
CA GLY A 109 19.26 10.56 -3.49
C GLY A 109 18.24 10.76 -2.37
N LYS A 110 18.62 10.49 -1.13
CA LYS A 110 17.71 10.59 0.02
C LYS A 110 17.20 12.00 0.23
N MET A 111 15.90 12.11 0.58
CA MET A 111 15.32 13.36 1.06
C MET A 111 16.02 13.82 2.34
N SER A 112 16.37 15.09 2.40
CA SER A 112 17.01 15.70 3.57
C SER A 112 16.54 17.14 3.76
N LYS A 113 16.14 17.47 4.98
CA LYS A 113 15.76 18.86 5.32
C LYS A 113 16.90 19.85 5.06
N SER A 114 18.14 19.43 5.30
CA SER A 114 19.34 20.27 5.07
C SER A 114 19.63 20.51 3.60
N LYS A 115 19.20 19.60 2.70
CA LYS A 115 19.30 19.75 1.25
C LYS A 115 18.14 20.51 0.62
N GLY A 116 17.04 20.70 1.38
CA GLY A 116 15.83 21.34 0.87
C GLY A 116 15.06 20.52 -0.20
N ASN A 117 15.35 19.22 -0.34
CA ASN A 117 14.73 18.35 -1.34
C ASN A 117 13.63 17.46 -0.75
N VAL A 118 13.03 17.88 0.37
CA VAL A 118 11.93 17.14 1.01
C VAL A 118 10.62 17.49 0.33
N VAL A 119 9.86 16.45 -0.06
CA VAL A 119 8.48 16.58 -0.51
C VAL A 119 7.56 16.35 0.68
N TYR A 120 6.72 17.33 0.97
CA TYR A 120 5.75 17.25 2.06
C TYR A 120 4.41 16.75 1.53
N PRO A 121 3.86 15.65 2.10
CA PRO A 121 2.58 15.09 1.67
C PRO A 121 1.43 16.09 1.75
N ASP A 122 1.42 16.94 2.78
CA ASP A 122 0.39 17.97 2.97
C ASP A 122 0.35 18.94 1.78
N THR A 123 1.51 19.39 1.33
CA THR A 123 1.61 20.29 0.16
C THR A 123 1.07 19.63 -1.12
N LEU A 124 1.33 18.34 -1.29
CA LEU A 124 0.77 17.60 -2.43
C LEU A 124 -0.74 17.40 -2.27
N ALA A 125 -1.21 17.09 -1.06
CA ALA A 125 -2.62 16.88 -0.77
C ALA A 125 -3.43 18.17 -0.95
N ASP A 126 -2.92 19.32 -0.51
CA ASP A 126 -3.56 20.63 -0.69
C ASP A 126 -3.68 21.00 -2.17
N ARG A 127 -2.71 20.61 -2.99
CA ARG A 127 -2.68 20.96 -4.42
C ARG A 127 -3.44 19.99 -5.31
N TYR A 128 -3.38 18.69 -5.04
CA TYR A 128 -3.88 17.63 -5.92
C TYR A 128 -4.97 16.76 -5.30
N GLY A 129 -5.29 16.96 -4.02
CA GLY A 129 -6.19 16.12 -3.25
C GLY A 129 -5.49 14.92 -2.63
N ILE A 130 -5.98 14.53 -1.44
CA ILE A 130 -5.38 13.43 -0.65
C ILE A 130 -5.45 12.09 -1.38
N ASP A 131 -6.53 11.81 -2.11
CA ASP A 131 -6.71 10.55 -2.81
C ASP A 131 -5.70 10.36 -3.96
N ALA A 132 -5.37 11.45 -4.66
CA ALA A 132 -4.34 11.44 -5.69
C ALA A 132 -2.95 11.09 -5.12
N VAL A 133 -2.60 11.66 -3.96
CA VAL A 133 -1.35 11.37 -3.28
C VAL A 133 -1.31 9.91 -2.81
N ARG A 134 -2.38 9.43 -2.18
CA ARG A 134 -2.50 8.03 -1.74
C ARG A 134 -2.41 7.06 -2.92
N TYR A 135 -3.12 7.35 -4.00
CA TYR A 135 -3.07 6.55 -5.21
C TYR A 135 -1.64 6.42 -5.74
N TYR A 136 -0.97 7.57 -5.92
CA TYR A 136 0.41 7.58 -6.42
C TYR A 136 1.35 6.73 -5.55
N LEU A 137 1.34 6.94 -4.24
CA LEU A 137 2.23 6.22 -3.33
C LEU A 137 1.98 4.70 -3.34
N LEU A 138 0.73 4.27 -3.43
CA LEU A 138 0.39 2.84 -3.47
C LEU A 138 0.64 2.21 -4.84
N ARG A 139 0.53 2.99 -5.92
CA ARG A 139 0.62 2.51 -7.30
C ARG A 139 2.05 2.54 -7.85
N ALA A 140 2.81 3.59 -7.53
CA ALA A 140 4.13 3.81 -8.07
C ALA A 140 5.28 3.27 -7.21
N MET A 141 5.00 2.91 -5.94
CA MET A 141 6.01 2.52 -4.95
C MET A 141 5.81 1.07 -4.52
N PRO A 142 6.24 0.07 -5.31
CA PRO A 142 6.12 -1.32 -4.94
C PRO A 142 6.96 -1.61 -3.70
N TYR A 143 6.39 -2.33 -2.72
CA TYR A 143 7.10 -2.71 -1.50
C TYR A 143 8.29 -3.62 -1.84
N GLY A 144 9.37 -3.45 -1.07
CA GLY A 144 10.62 -4.20 -1.24
C GLY A 144 11.67 -3.50 -2.12
N ASN A 145 11.28 -2.49 -2.90
CA ASN A 145 12.18 -1.67 -3.70
C ASN A 145 12.12 -0.21 -3.26
N ASP A 146 13.19 0.54 -3.52
CA ASP A 146 13.18 1.99 -3.37
C ASP A 146 12.37 2.63 -4.50
N GLY A 147 11.57 3.65 -4.17
CA GLY A 147 10.88 4.47 -5.14
C GLY A 147 11.60 5.80 -5.36
N ILE A 148 11.58 6.30 -6.58
CA ILE A 148 12.07 7.64 -6.90
C ILE A 148 10.86 8.52 -7.18
N PHE A 149 10.68 9.53 -6.33
CA PHE A 149 9.66 10.55 -6.57
C PHE A 149 10.21 11.61 -7.52
N THR A 150 9.40 11.94 -8.53
CA THR A 150 9.59 13.16 -9.33
C THR A 150 8.23 13.82 -9.55
N PRO A 151 8.15 15.17 -9.56
CA PRO A 151 6.90 15.86 -9.86
C PRO A 151 6.32 15.49 -11.22
N GLU A 152 7.18 15.23 -12.20
CA GLU A 152 6.80 14.83 -13.56
C GLU A 152 6.13 13.46 -13.58
N ASP A 153 6.71 12.48 -12.87
CA ASP A 153 6.14 11.14 -12.77
C ASP A 153 4.80 11.15 -12.00
N PHE A 154 4.74 11.93 -10.91
CA PHE A 154 3.50 12.13 -10.15
C PHE A 154 2.38 12.66 -11.04
N VAL A 155 2.60 13.77 -11.74
CA VAL A 155 1.59 14.38 -12.62
C VAL A 155 1.25 13.46 -13.80
N SER A 156 2.26 12.81 -14.37
CA SER A 156 2.07 11.86 -15.48
C SER A 156 1.17 10.69 -15.06
N LYS A 157 1.42 10.11 -13.88
CA LYS A 157 0.62 9.01 -13.34
C LYS A 157 -0.83 9.40 -13.13
N LEU A 158 -1.08 10.57 -12.52
CA LEU A 158 -2.44 11.07 -12.32
C LEU A 158 -3.17 11.31 -13.64
N ASN A 159 -2.48 11.91 -14.61
CA ASN A 159 -3.09 12.18 -15.91
C ASN A 159 -3.38 10.88 -16.69
N TYR A 160 -2.45 9.95 -16.74
CA TYR A 160 -2.67 8.71 -17.48
C TYR A 160 -3.68 7.80 -16.79
N ASP A 161 -3.42 7.45 -15.53
CA ASP A 161 -4.23 6.44 -14.86
C ASP A 161 -5.61 7.00 -14.48
N LEU A 162 -5.65 8.17 -13.80
CA LEU A 162 -6.90 8.68 -13.25
C LEU A 162 -7.71 9.51 -14.24
N ALA A 163 -7.09 10.44 -14.97
CA ALA A 163 -7.82 11.30 -15.87
C ALA A 163 -8.14 10.61 -17.21
N ASN A 164 -7.11 10.04 -17.89
CA ASN A 164 -7.29 9.50 -19.22
C ASN A 164 -7.93 8.10 -19.21
N ASP A 165 -7.49 7.17 -18.35
CA ASP A 165 -8.07 5.82 -18.36
C ASP A 165 -9.38 5.78 -17.59
N LEU A 166 -9.34 5.97 -16.27
CA LEU A 166 -10.53 5.84 -15.41
C LEU A 166 -11.54 6.96 -15.66
N GLY A 167 -11.09 8.20 -15.68
CA GLY A 167 -11.95 9.38 -15.87
C GLY A 167 -12.62 9.36 -17.25
N ASN A 168 -11.91 8.96 -18.29
CA ASN A 168 -12.45 8.84 -19.64
C ASN A 168 -13.48 7.70 -19.73
N LEU A 169 -13.20 6.53 -19.12
CA LEU A 169 -14.17 5.43 -19.05
C LEU A 169 -15.47 5.89 -18.39
N LEU A 170 -15.37 6.52 -17.21
CA LEU A 170 -16.55 7.02 -16.49
C LEU A 170 -17.33 8.06 -17.32
N ASN A 171 -16.64 9.04 -17.88
CA ASN A 171 -17.26 10.10 -18.67
C ASN A 171 -17.97 9.55 -19.92
N ARG A 172 -17.32 8.64 -20.66
CA ARG A 172 -17.92 8.00 -21.85
C ARG A 172 -19.15 7.18 -21.48
N THR A 173 -19.04 6.34 -20.45
CA THR A 173 -20.15 5.48 -20.01
C THR A 173 -21.35 6.30 -19.57
N VAL A 174 -21.15 7.30 -18.69
CA VAL A 174 -22.24 8.17 -18.21
C VAL A 174 -22.85 8.98 -19.36
N ALA A 175 -22.02 9.50 -20.26
CA ALA A 175 -22.52 10.27 -21.43
C ALA A 175 -23.36 9.39 -22.37
N MET A 176 -22.99 8.14 -22.60
CA MET A 176 -23.75 7.20 -23.42
C MET A 176 -25.06 6.77 -22.76
N ILE A 177 -25.05 6.46 -21.47
CA ILE A 177 -26.28 6.15 -20.71
C ILE A 177 -27.26 7.34 -20.77
N ASN A 178 -26.77 8.55 -20.54
CA ASN A 178 -27.64 9.75 -20.65
C ASN A 178 -28.19 9.95 -22.05
N LYS A 179 -27.37 9.69 -23.05
CA LYS A 179 -27.74 9.96 -24.46
C LYS A 179 -28.67 8.91 -25.06
N TYR A 180 -28.44 7.66 -24.76
CA TYR A 180 -29.13 6.54 -25.41
C TYR A 180 -30.23 5.95 -24.53
N GLU A 181 -30.04 5.95 -23.20
CA GLU A 181 -30.94 5.33 -22.23
C GLU A 181 -31.67 6.36 -21.33
N GLY A 182 -31.64 7.63 -21.68
CA GLY A 182 -32.32 8.69 -20.91
C GLY A 182 -31.83 8.85 -19.47
N GLY A 183 -30.59 8.46 -19.17
CA GLY A 183 -29.97 8.53 -17.84
C GLY A 183 -30.33 7.35 -16.92
N VAL A 184 -31.00 6.33 -17.40
CA VAL A 184 -31.37 5.13 -16.63
C VAL A 184 -30.49 3.99 -17.05
N ILE A 185 -29.87 3.30 -16.09
CA ILE A 185 -29.12 2.08 -16.36
C ILE A 185 -30.12 0.99 -16.72
N PRO A 186 -30.07 0.42 -17.94
CA PRO A 186 -31.03 -0.61 -18.35
C PRO A 186 -30.84 -1.90 -17.55
N ALA A 187 -31.89 -2.72 -17.49
CA ALA A 187 -31.74 -4.08 -16.99
C ALA A 187 -30.79 -4.87 -17.89
N LEU A 188 -30.07 -5.85 -17.30
CA LEU A 188 -29.21 -6.72 -18.06
C LEU A 188 -30.01 -7.38 -19.19
N ASN A 189 -29.62 -7.12 -20.42
CA ASN A 189 -30.32 -7.62 -21.61
C ASN A 189 -29.71 -8.95 -22.07
N THR A 190 -30.45 -9.68 -22.91
CA THR A 190 -30.02 -10.95 -23.51
C THR A 190 -29.23 -10.77 -24.79
N GLY A 191 -29.18 -9.56 -25.36
CA GLY A 191 -28.34 -9.22 -26.48
C GLY A 191 -26.88 -9.38 -26.12
N ALA A 192 -26.16 -10.26 -26.81
CA ALA A 192 -24.74 -10.51 -26.57
C ALA A 192 -23.90 -10.05 -27.76
N THR A 193 -22.73 -9.51 -27.46
CA THR A 193 -21.67 -9.26 -28.43
C THR A 193 -20.59 -10.34 -28.31
N GLU A 194 -19.76 -10.52 -29.33
CA GLU A 194 -18.62 -11.45 -29.29
C GLU A 194 -17.55 -11.04 -28.25
N PHE A 195 -17.61 -9.79 -27.75
CA PHE A 195 -16.63 -9.22 -26.81
C PHE A 195 -17.03 -9.37 -25.33
N ASP A 196 -18.29 -9.72 -25.03
CA ASP A 196 -18.85 -9.75 -23.68
C ASP A 196 -18.14 -10.80 -22.81
N ALA A 197 -17.94 -11.99 -23.35
CA ALA A 197 -17.33 -13.09 -22.63
C ALA A 197 -15.90 -12.75 -22.17
N ASP A 198 -15.13 -12.06 -23.00
CA ASP A 198 -13.76 -11.65 -22.67
C ASP A 198 -13.74 -10.55 -21.60
N LEU A 199 -14.67 -9.58 -21.62
CA LEU A 199 -14.79 -8.58 -20.57
C LEU A 199 -15.14 -9.21 -19.22
N VAL A 200 -16.12 -10.11 -19.20
CA VAL A 200 -16.53 -10.83 -17.99
C VAL A 200 -15.40 -11.71 -17.45
N GLN A 201 -14.70 -12.42 -18.32
CA GLN A 201 -13.56 -13.25 -17.93
C GLN A 201 -12.44 -12.37 -17.35
N THR A 202 -12.12 -11.27 -18.01
CA THR A 202 -11.13 -10.30 -17.50
C THR A 202 -11.51 -9.77 -16.11
N ALA A 203 -12.78 -9.43 -15.88
CA ALA A 203 -13.24 -8.98 -14.58
C ALA A 203 -13.03 -10.05 -13.48
N ASN A 204 -13.38 -11.30 -13.76
CA ASN A 204 -13.20 -12.41 -12.82
C ASN A 204 -11.73 -12.66 -12.50
N ASP A 205 -10.86 -12.64 -13.50
CA ASP A 205 -9.43 -12.85 -13.33
C ASP A 205 -8.78 -11.71 -12.56
N VAL A 206 -9.19 -10.46 -12.84
CA VAL A 206 -8.73 -9.28 -12.10
C VAL A 206 -9.13 -9.33 -10.64
N ILE A 207 -10.38 -9.69 -10.33
CA ILE A 207 -10.83 -9.80 -8.93
C ILE A 207 -9.98 -10.82 -8.17
N LYS A 208 -9.70 -11.97 -8.77
CA LYS A 208 -8.86 -13.01 -8.17
C LYS A 208 -7.43 -12.51 -7.96
N ALA A 209 -6.79 -11.97 -9.00
CA ALA A 209 -5.43 -11.48 -8.95
C ALA A 209 -5.27 -10.29 -7.98
N TYR A 210 -6.25 -9.38 -7.93
CA TYR A 210 -6.31 -8.29 -6.98
C TYR A 210 -6.29 -8.80 -5.53
N ASN A 211 -7.17 -9.75 -5.20
CA ASN A 211 -7.26 -10.30 -3.86
C ASN A 211 -5.98 -11.03 -3.45
N GLU A 212 -5.37 -11.82 -4.35
CA GLU A 212 -4.10 -12.50 -4.12
C GLU A 212 -2.96 -11.51 -3.89
N ASN A 213 -2.88 -10.44 -4.67
CA ASN A 213 -1.89 -9.39 -4.51
C ASN A 213 -2.08 -8.61 -3.22
N MET A 214 -3.33 -8.25 -2.87
CA MET A 214 -3.63 -7.57 -1.60
C MET A 214 -3.31 -8.45 -0.39
N ALA A 215 -3.66 -9.73 -0.42
CA ALA A 215 -3.30 -10.67 0.64
C ALA A 215 -1.79 -10.83 0.80
N GLY A 216 -1.04 -10.71 -0.31
CA GLY A 216 0.43 -10.70 -0.34
C GLY A 216 1.06 -9.34 -0.04
N LEU A 217 0.27 -8.31 0.30
CA LEU A 217 0.72 -6.93 0.53
C LEU A 217 1.44 -6.31 -0.69
N ARG A 218 1.10 -6.74 -1.90
CA ARG A 218 1.61 -6.19 -3.17
C ARG A 218 0.64 -5.17 -3.75
N THR A 219 0.52 -4.03 -3.08
CA THR A 219 -0.49 -3.00 -3.41
C THR A 219 -0.35 -2.43 -4.81
N ALA A 220 0.88 -2.18 -5.26
CA ALA A 220 1.14 -1.68 -6.62
C ALA A 220 0.69 -2.67 -7.70
N ASP A 221 0.95 -3.97 -7.50
CA ASP A 221 0.52 -5.03 -8.41
C ASP A 221 -1.01 -5.21 -8.37
N ALA A 222 -1.62 -5.15 -7.18
CA ALA A 222 -3.07 -5.20 -7.04
C ALA A 222 -3.76 -4.06 -7.83
N LEU A 223 -3.26 -2.84 -7.70
CA LEU A 223 -3.77 -1.71 -8.48
C LEU A 223 -3.51 -1.88 -9.98
N ALA A 224 -2.38 -2.47 -10.38
CA ALA A 224 -2.12 -2.76 -11.79
C ALA A 224 -3.16 -3.72 -12.39
N GLU A 225 -3.63 -4.71 -11.62
CA GLU A 225 -4.70 -5.60 -12.08
C GLU A 225 -6.01 -4.83 -12.33
N VAL A 226 -6.39 -3.89 -11.44
CA VAL A 226 -7.59 -3.05 -11.65
C VAL A 226 -7.49 -2.27 -12.96
N TRP A 227 -6.31 -1.73 -13.29
CA TRP A 227 -6.11 -1.00 -14.55
C TRP A 227 -6.22 -1.87 -15.79
N LYS A 228 -5.95 -3.19 -15.72
CA LYS A 228 -6.24 -4.11 -16.82
C LYS A 228 -7.74 -4.14 -17.14
N LEU A 229 -8.59 -4.19 -16.11
CA LEU A 229 -10.04 -4.17 -16.31
C LEU A 229 -10.51 -2.82 -16.87
N ILE A 230 -10.01 -1.70 -16.36
CA ILE A 230 -10.34 -0.35 -16.86
C ILE A 230 -9.96 -0.24 -18.34
N SER A 231 -8.75 -0.65 -18.71
CA SER A 231 -8.29 -0.64 -20.11
C SER A 231 -9.11 -1.59 -20.99
N ARG A 232 -9.47 -2.78 -20.48
CA ARG A 232 -10.34 -3.71 -21.20
C ARG A 232 -11.74 -3.15 -21.42
N ALA A 233 -12.30 -2.46 -20.40
CA ALA A 233 -13.61 -1.83 -20.52
C ALA A 233 -13.60 -0.66 -21.53
N ASN A 234 -12.55 0.17 -21.52
CA ASN A 234 -12.39 1.21 -22.56
C ASN A 234 -12.34 0.58 -23.96
N LYS A 235 -11.56 -0.48 -24.13
CA LYS A 235 -11.45 -1.20 -25.40
C LYS A 235 -12.81 -1.82 -25.82
N TYR A 236 -13.57 -2.36 -24.87
CA TYR A 236 -14.89 -2.92 -25.10
C TYR A 236 -15.86 -1.89 -25.71
N ILE A 237 -15.86 -0.64 -25.20
CA ILE A 237 -16.65 0.44 -25.78
C ILE A 237 -16.24 0.72 -27.23
N ASP A 238 -14.95 0.65 -27.55
CA ASP A 238 -14.45 0.89 -28.91
C ASP A 238 -14.79 -0.29 -29.85
N GLU A 239 -14.79 -1.51 -29.36
CA GLU A 239 -15.12 -2.74 -30.12
C GLU A 239 -16.63 -2.85 -30.39
N THR A 240 -17.47 -2.57 -29.37
CA THR A 240 -18.93 -2.65 -29.48
C THR A 240 -19.56 -1.47 -30.20
N THR A 241 -18.85 -0.34 -30.28
CA THR A 241 -19.31 0.89 -30.97
C THR A 241 -20.75 1.27 -30.65
N PRO A 242 -21.12 1.57 -29.37
CA PRO A 242 -22.50 1.85 -28.97
C PRO A 242 -23.17 2.95 -29.77
N TRP A 243 -22.40 3.94 -30.25
CA TRP A 243 -22.89 5.00 -31.14
C TRP A 243 -23.36 4.52 -32.51
N THR A 244 -22.95 3.31 -32.92
CA THR A 244 -23.41 2.66 -34.14
C THR A 244 -24.62 1.81 -33.84
N LEU A 245 -24.62 1.04 -32.73
CA LEU A 245 -25.77 0.24 -32.29
C LEU A 245 -27.02 1.12 -32.07
N ALA A 246 -26.86 2.29 -31.46
CA ALA A 246 -27.95 3.22 -31.22
C ALA A 246 -28.64 3.78 -32.48
N LYS A 247 -28.11 3.54 -33.65
CA LYS A 247 -28.71 3.96 -34.96
C LYS A 247 -29.52 2.88 -35.65
N ASP A 248 -29.44 1.64 -35.13
CA ASP A 248 -30.05 0.46 -35.72
C ASP A 248 -31.04 -0.16 -34.73
N GLU A 249 -32.34 0.08 -34.92
CA GLU A 249 -33.38 -0.47 -34.04
C GLU A 249 -33.34 -2.01 -33.95
N ALA A 250 -32.84 -2.70 -34.98
CA ALA A 250 -32.71 -4.15 -34.97
C ALA A 250 -31.58 -4.66 -34.05
N GLN A 251 -30.71 -3.77 -33.55
CA GLN A 251 -29.62 -4.04 -32.64
C GLN A 251 -29.74 -3.38 -31.27
N ALA A 252 -30.92 -2.82 -30.98
CA ALA A 252 -31.19 -2.15 -29.69
C ALA A 252 -30.91 -3.06 -28.48
N ASP A 253 -31.09 -4.38 -28.63
CA ASP A 253 -30.82 -5.37 -27.59
C ASP A 253 -29.32 -5.50 -27.23
N LYS A 254 -28.43 -4.94 -28.03
CA LYS A 254 -26.99 -4.97 -27.82
C LYS A 254 -26.42 -3.67 -27.29
N LEU A 255 -27.26 -2.61 -27.24
CA LEU A 255 -26.86 -1.30 -26.75
C LEU A 255 -26.80 -1.29 -25.23
#